data_0e6e0e701c62be512a00bec751402edb
#
_entry.id   0e6e0e701c62be512a00bec751402edb
#
_cell.length_a   1.000
_cell.length_b   1.000
_cell.length_c   1.000
_cell.angle_alpha   90.00
_cell.angle_beta   90.00
_cell.angle_gamma   90.00
#
_symmetry.space_group_name_H-M   'P 1'
#
loop_
_entity.id
_entity.type
_entity.pdbx_description
1 polymer ?
#
loop_
_entity_poly.entity_id
_entity_poly.type
_entity_poly.pdbx_seq_one_letter_code
_entity_poly.pdbx_strand_id
1 'polypeptide(L)'
;MTINEIAKELNITKRAIKFYEEKGLIKVSKDNNGYRNYSECDVEVLRMISIYRKLGISISDIQKLLEKEDTDILTNILENKERELRLKKTEYEELKEFVSTGKIKNIGEEIQYETIGEAKREGFRGNEALYGA
;
A
#
# COMPACT_ATOMS: atom_id res chain seq x y z
N MET A 1 9.73 8.37 -23.32
CA MET A 1 10.70 7.77 -22.39
C MET A 1 10.68 6.27 -22.45
N THR A 2 11.80 5.68 -22.19
CA THR A 2 11.88 4.23 -22.15
C THR A 2 11.51 3.72 -20.78
N ILE A 3 11.21 2.43 -20.68
CA ILE A 3 10.84 1.84 -19.40
C ILE A 3 11.98 1.96 -18.40
N ASN A 4 13.24 1.88 -18.87
CA ASN A 4 14.40 2.02 -18.00
C ASN A 4 14.46 3.42 -17.39
N GLU A 5 14.22 4.43 -18.21
CA GLU A 5 14.25 5.82 -17.76
C GLU A 5 13.17 6.06 -16.72
N ILE A 6 11.97 5.55 -16.97
CA ILE A 6 10.86 5.76 -16.05
C ILE A 6 11.08 5.03 -14.73
N ALA A 7 11.54 3.80 -14.81
CA ALA A 7 11.79 3.02 -13.60
C ALA A 7 12.79 3.75 -12.70
N LYS A 8 13.81 4.34 -13.31
CA LYS A 8 14.82 5.06 -12.57
C LYS A 8 14.27 6.36 -12.01
N GLU A 9 13.55 7.11 -12.82
CA GLU A 9 13.04 8.41 -12.39
C GLU A 9 12.01 8.29 -11.29
N LEU A 10 11.11 7.34 -11.40
CA LEU A 10 10.02 7.17 -10.42
C LEU A 10 10.38 6.21 -9.30
N ASN A 11 11.55 5.61 -9.37
CA ASN A 11 12.03 4.67 -8.36
C ASN A 11 11.05 3.51 -8.19
N ILE A 12 10.62 2.93 -9.30
CA ILE A 12 9.76 1.75 -9.30
C ILE A 12 10.37 0.71 -10.22
N THR A 13 9.95 -0.53 -10.08
CA THR A 13 10.54 -1.59 -10.86
C THR A 13 9.89 -1.66 -12.24
N LYS A 14 10.64 -2.18 -13.20
CA LYS A 14 10.07 -2.43 -14.53
C LYS A 14 8.92 -3.40 -14.45
N ARG A 15 9.01 -4.35 -13.54
CA ARG A 15 7.95 -5.33 -13.35
C ARG A 15 6.65 -4.64 -12.90
N ALA A 16 6.76 -3.66 -12.01
CA ALA A 16 5.59 -2.91 -11.58
C ALA A 16 4.97 -2.15 -12.74
N ILE A 17 5.80 -1.53 -13.56
CA ILE A 17 5.29 -0.79 -14.72
C ILE A 17 4.53 -1.72 -15.67
N LYS A 18 5.10 -2.88 -15.94
CA LYS A 18 4.46 -3.87 -16.81
C LYS A 18 3.17 -4.38 -16.20
N PHE A 19 3.15 -4.55 -14.89
CA PHE A 19 1.95 -4.98 -14.19
C PHE A 19 0.83 -3.96 -14.35
N TYR A 20 1.15 -2.67 -14.22
CA TYR A 20 0.15 -1.63 -14.37
C TYR A 20 -0.38 -1.58 -15.81
N GLU A 21 0.49 -1.86 -16.76
CA GLU A 21 0.05 -1.95 -18.16
C GLU A 21 -0.90 -3.12 -18.34
N GLU A 22 -0.58 -4.27 -17.75
CA GLU A 22 -1.44 -5.45 -17.84
C GLU A 22 -2.80 -5.22 -17.20
N LYS A 23 -2.84 -4.42 -16.16
CA LYS A 23 -4.10 -4.10 -15.50
C LYS A 23 -4.89 -3.02 -16.22
N GLY A 24 -4.35 -2.51 -17.30
CA GLY A 24 -5.06 -1.50 -18.09
C GLY A 24 -5.00 -0.11 -17.51
N LEU A 25 -4.12 0.14 -16.57
CA LEU A 25 -4.00 1.47 -15.99
C LEU A 25 -3.31 2.45 -16.93
N ILE A 26 -2.46 1.95 -17.80
CA ILE A 26 -1.82 2.75 -18.84
C ILE A 26 -1.85 1.99 -20.13
N LYS A 27 -1.81 2.73 -21.24
CA LYS A 27 -1.70 2.15 -22.56
C LYS A 27 -0.39 2.61 -23.14
N VAL A 28 0.38 1.67 -23.65
CA VAL A 28 1.71 1.97 -24.12
C VAL A 28 1.81 1.66 -25.60
N SER A 29 2.31 2.61 -26.37
CA SER A 29 2.58 2.41 -27.77
C SER A 29 3.95 1.78 -27.95
N LYS A 30 4.14 1.05 -29.03
CA LYS A 30 5.45 0.55 -29.38
C LYS A 30 5.90 1.30 -30.63
N ASP A 31 7.19 1.56 -30.69
CA ASP A 31 7.75 2.21 -31.85
C ASP A 31 7.93 1.18 -32.97
N ASN A 32 8.52 1.63 -34.10
CA ASN A 32 8.67 0.76 -35.26
C ASN A 32 9.58 -0.43 -34.99
N ASN A 33 10.41 -0.35 -33.98
CA ASN A 33 11.31 -1.44 -33.65
C ASN A 33 10.73 -2.35 -32.58
N GLY A 34 9.48 -2.11 -32.16
CA GLY A 34 8.84 -2.93 -31.14
C GLY A 34 9.16 -2.54 -29.73
N TYR A 35 9.89 -1.46 -29.51
CA TYR A 35 10.21 -1.01 -28.16
C TYR A 35 9.06 -0.18 -27.59
N ARG A 36 8.85 -0.32 -26.30
CA ARG A 36 7.83 0.46 -25.62
C ARG A 36 8.23 1.91 -25.56
N ASN A 37 7.30 2.78 -25.87
CA ASN A 37 7.52 4.21 -25.83
C ASN A 37 6.43 4.85 -24.97
N TYR A 38 6.82 5.44 -23.87
CA TYR A 38 5.88 6.00 -22.92
C TYR A 38 5.74 7.51 -23.15
N SER A 39 4.49 7.95 -23.29
CA SER A 39 4.21 9.36 -23.49
C SER A 39 4.32 10.11 -22.18
N GLU A 40 4.26 11.43 -22.24
CA GLU A 40 4.25 12.23 -21.02
C GLU A 40 3.03 11.93 -20.18
N CYS A 41 1.88 11.68 -20.81
CA CYS A 41 0.68 11.30 -20.09
C CYS A 41 0.89 9.99 -19.34
N ASP A 42 1.51 9.01 -20.00
CA ASP A 42 1.80 7.74 -19.35
C ASP A 42 2.67 7.92 -18.14
N VAL A 43 3.68 8.77 -18.25
CA VAL A 43 4.60 9.03 -17.14
C VAL A 43 3.86 9.67 -15.98
N GLU A 44 2.96 10.62 -16.27
CA GLU A 44 2.19 11.26 -15.22
C GLU A 44 1.26 10.28 -14.51
N VAL A 45 0.61 9.41 -15.27
CA VAL A 45 -0.25 8.40 -14.67
C VAL A 45 0.56 7.44 -13.80
N LEU A 46 1.73 7.03 -14.28
CA LEU A 46 2.60 6.17 -13.47
C LEU A 46 3.09 6.87 -12.21
N ARG A 47 3.33 8.17 -12.29
CA ARG A 47 3.73 8.94 -11.12
C ARG A 47 2.60 8.95 -10.09
N MET A 48 1.36 9.17 -10.54
CA MET A 48 0.20 9.14 -9.66
C MET A 48 0.01 7.76 -9.03
N ILE A 49 0.12 6.71 -9.84
CA ILE A 49 -0.01 5.35 -9.33
C ILE A 49 1.05 5.09 -8.25
N SER A 50 2.27 5.53 -8.51
CA SER A 50 3.36 5.34 -7.58
C SER A 50 3.06 6.01 -6.24
N ILE A 51 2.54 7.24 -6.27
CA ILE A 51 2.21 7.96 -5.05
C ILE A 51 1.09 7.25 -4.30
N TYR A 52 0.03 6.86 -5.00
CA TYR A 52 -1.08 6.17 -4.36
C TYR A 52 -0.63 4.84 -3.74
N ARG A 53 0.23 4.10 -4.45
CA ARG A 53 0.71 2.84 -3.92
C ARG A 53 1.56 3.03 -2.67
N LYS A 54 2.34 4.10 -2.62
CA LYS A 54 3.13 4.38 -1.41
C LYS A 54 2.24 4.67 -0.23
N LEU A 55 1.04 5.19 -0.46
CA LEU A 55 0.09 5.42 0.60
C LEU A 55 -0.70 4.16 0.94
N GLY A 56 -0.46 3.08 0.24
CA GLY A 56 -1.13 1.82 0.51
C GLY A 56 -2.50 1.69 -0.13
N ILE A 57 -2.79 2.50 -1.14
CA ILE A 57 -4.06 2.41 -1.85
C ILE A 57 -4.02 1.23 -2.80
N SER A 58 -5.08 0.45 -2.83
CA SER A 58 -5.12 -0.77 -3.64
C SER A 58 -5.19 -0.46 -5.14
N ILE A 59 -4.77 -1.41 -5.94
CA ILE A 59 -4.87 -1.28 -7.39
C ILE A 59 -6.31 -1.09 -7.83
N SER A 60 -7.23 -1.80 -7.18
CA SER A 60 -8.65 -1.69 -7.48
C SER A 60 -9.15 -0.27 -7.27
N ASP A 61 -8.76 0.35 -6.17
CA ASP A 61 -9.16 1.72 -5.88
C ASP A 61 -8.50 2.70 -6.83
N ILE A 62 -7.25 2.45 -7.20
CA ILE A 62 -6.56 3.31 -8.16
C ILE A 62 -7.26 3.24 -9.52
N GLN A 63 -7.72 2.05 -9.92
CA GLN A 63 -8.47 1.94 -11.17
C GLN A 63 -9.73 2.80 -11.14
N LYS A 64 -10.43 2.80 -10.02
CA LYS A 64 -11.62 3.61 -9.89
C LYS A 64 -11.30 5.09 -9.99
N LEU A 65 -10.20 5.51 -9.37
CA LEU A 65 -9.79 6.91 -9.42
C LEU A 65 -9.44 7.34 -10.83
N LEU A 66 -8.75 6.48 -11.57
CA LEU A 66 -8.33 6.83 -12.92
C LEU A 66 -9.50 6.82 -13.91
N GLU A 67 -10.49 5.97 -13.64
CA GLU A 67 -11.62 5.86 -14.57
C GLU A 67 -12.61 7.00 -14.45
N LYS A 68 -12.87 7.45 -13.23
CA LYS A 68 -13.97 8.37 -13.02
C LYS A 68 -13.59 9.81 -12.73
N GLU A 69 -12.37 10.05 -12.32
CA GLU A 69 -11.93 11.38 -11.93
C GLU A 69 -12.90 12.02 -10.95
N ASP A 70 -13.44 11.20 -10.06
CA ASP A 70 -14.43 11.66 -9.12
C ASP A 70 -13.74 12.08 -7.83
N THR A 71 -13.81 13.36 -7.50
CA THR A 71 -13.13 13.87 -6.31
C THR A 71 -13.72 13.30 -5.02
N ASP A 72 -15.01 12.96 -5.04
CA ASP A 72 -15.64 12.39 -3.85
C ASP A 72 -15.07 11.01 -3.54
N ILE A 73 -14.84 10.20 -4.58
CA ILE A 73 -14.23 8.89 -4.39
C ILE A 73 -12.84 9.04 -3.84
N LEU A 74 -12.06 9.97 -4.40
CA LEU A 74 -10.71 10.20 -3.92
C LEU A 74 -10.72 10.66 -2.47
N THR A 75 -11.60 11.60 -2.14
CA THR A 75 -11.70 12.09 -0.77
C THR A 75 -12.01 10.96 0.20
N ASN A 76 -12.99 10.10 -0.15
CA ASN A 76 -13.34 8.98 0.70
C ASN A 76 -12.19 8.01 0.91
N ILE A 77 -11.46 7.71 -0.17
CA ILE A 77 -10.34 6.79 -0.08
C ILE A 77 -9.25 7.36 0.82
N LEU A 78 -8.94 8.65 0.65
CA LEU A 78 -7.91 9.29 1.46
C LEU A 78 -8.32 9.40 2.92
N GLU A 79 -9.59 9.69 3.19
CA GLU A 79 -10.07 9.76 4.56
C GLU A 79 -10.01 8.40 5.25
N ASN A 80 -10.39 7.35 4.52
CA ASN A 80 -10.30 6.00 5.08
C ASN A 80 -8.85 5.64 5.37
N LYS A 81 -7.95 5.99 4.47
CA LYS A 81 -6.53 5.70 4.66
C LYS A 81 -5.97 6.48 5.86
N GLU A 82 -6.38 7.73 5.99
CA GLU A 82 -5.95 8.55 7.12
C GLU A 82 -6.41 7.92 8.44
N ARG A 83 -7.63 7.39 8.46
CA ARG A 83 -8.15 6.73 9.65
C ARG A 83 -7.33 5.49 10.00
N GLU A 84 -7.00 4.69 8.99
CA GLU A 84 -6.17 3.51 9.20
C GLU A 84 -4.80 3.88 9.76
N LEU A 85 -4.20 4.92 9.21
CA LEU A 85 -2.88 5.35 9.66
C LEU A 85 -2.92 5.89 11.08
N ARG A 86 -4.01 6.54 11.45
CA ARG A 86 -4.18 7.06 12.79
C ARG A 86 -4.27 5.94 13.81
N LEU A 87 -4.98 4.87 13.45
CA LEU A 87 -5.08 3.70 14.32
C LEU A 87 -3.73 3.02 14.47
N LYS A 88 -2.99 2.89 13.38
CA LYS A 88 -1.67 2.28 13.45
C LYS A 88 -0.71 3.12 14.29
N LYS A 89 -0.83 4.44 14.20
CA LYS A 89 0.01 5.31 14.99
C LYS A 89 -0.26 5.10 16.47
N THR A 90 -1.53 4.97 16.86
CA THR A 90 -1.90 4.72 18.24
C THR A 90 -1.33 3.41 18.74
N GLU A 91 -1.46 2.36 17.92
CA GLU A 91 -0.90 1.05 18.27
C GLU A 91 0.61 1.11 18.44
N TYR A 92 1.26 1.85 17.57
CA TYR A 92 2.71 1.99 17.65
C TYR A 92 3.12 2.74 18.90
N GLU A 93 2.38 3.77 19.28
CA GLU A 93 2.67 4.55 20.49
C GLU A 93 2.47 3.69 21.72
N GLU A 94 1.45 2.85 21.73
CA GLU A 94 1.22 1.94 22.84
C GLU A 94 2.35 0.93 22.96
N LEU A 95 2.83 0.43 21.85
CA LEU A 95 3.95 -0.50 21.86
C LEU A 95 5.21 0.17 22.38
N LYS A 96 5.46 1.41 21.97
CA LYS A 96 6.62 2.14 22.47
C LYS A 96 6.53 2.33 23.98
N GLU A 97 5.35 2.61 24.46
CA GLU A 97 5.19 2.80 25.90
C GLU A 97 5.42 1.49 26.63
N PHE A 98 4.95 0.38 26.06
CA PHE A 98 5.18 -0.91 26.67
C PHE A 98 6.68 -1.21 26.75
N VAL A 99 7.40 -0.94 25.68
CA VAL A 99 8.84 -1.20 25.67
C VAL A 99 9.55 -0.33 26.72
N SER A 100 9.12 0.91 26.86
CA SER A 100 9.74 1.82 27.83
C SER A 100 9.43 1.48 29.28
N THR A 101 8.19 1.06 29.53
CA THR A 101 7.76 0.86 30.90
C THR A 101 7.66 -0.60 31.31
N GLY A 102 7.75 -1.50 30.35
CA GLY A 102 7.58 -2.91 30.62
C GLY A 102 6.14 -3.34 30.76
N LYS A 103 5.22 -2.51 30.29
CA LYS A 103 3.80 -2.81 30.42
C LYS A 103 3.08 -2.65 29.12
N ILE A 104 2.22 -3.62 28.81
CA ILE A 104 1.28 -3.47 27.75
C ILE A 104 0.01 -3.03 28.42
N LYS A 105 -0.59 -1.98 27.96
CA LYS A 105 -1.76 -1.48 28.61
C LYS A 105 -2.96 -2.37 28.48
N ASN A 106 -4.02 -1.87 27.97
CA ASN A 106 -5.23 -2.65 27.91
C ASN A 106 -5.10 -3.91 27.13
N ILE A 107 -4.51 -3.82 26.00
CA ILE A 107 -4.40 -4.93 25.15
C ILE A 107 -3.63 -6.03 25.77
N GLY A 108 -2.52 -5.69 26.33
CA GLY A 108 -1.67 -6.70 26.87
C GLY A 108 -2.33 -7.50 27.95
N GLU A 109 -3.11 -6.85 28.75
CA GLU A 109 -3.70 -7.55 29.85
C GLU A 109 -4.65 -8.62 29.42
N GLU A 110 -5.25 -8.46 28.30
CA GLU A 110 -6.20 -9.44 27.88
C GLU A 110 -5.64 -10.48 27.02
N ILE A 111 -4.76 -10.09 26.14
CA ILE A 111 -4.27 -11.01 25.20
C ILE A 111 -3.21 -11.89 25.67
N GLN A 112 -2.29 -11.31 26.37
CA GLN A 112 -1.09 -12.01 26.62
C GLN A 112 -1.23 -13.35 27.22
N TYR A 113 -2.28 -13.68 27.85
CA TYR A 113 -2.39 -14.96 28.46
C TYR A 113 -3.00 -15.96 27.57
N GLU A 114 -3.83 -15.52 26.68
CA GLU A 114 -4.46 -16.44 25.88
C GLU A 114 -3.81 -16.61 24.63
N THR A 115 -3.33 -15.56 24.09
CA THR A 115 -2.81 -15.67 22.85
C THR A 115 -1.53 -16.23 22.79
N ILE A 116 -0.69 -15.89 23.61
CA ILE A 116 0.55 -16.38 23.48
C ILE A 116 0.57 -17.73 23.86
N GLY A 117 -0.08 -18.01 24.84
CA GLY A 117 -0.14 -19.30 25.28
C GLY A 117 -0.83 -20.03 24.33
N GLU A 118 -1.89 -19.60 23.99
CA GLU A 118 -2.55 -20.36 23.21
C GLU A 118 -2.71 -19.73 22.09
N ALA A 119 -2.58 -18.61 22.15
CA ALA A 119 -2.90 -18.01 21.04
C ALA A 119 -1.83 -18.25 20.26
N LYS A 120 -1.09 -18.46 20.72
CA LYS A 120 -0.39 -18.79 20.11
C LYS A 120 -0.85 -19.69 19.60
N ARG A 121 -1.51 -20.04 20.21
CA ARG A 121 -2.07 -21.04 19.78
C ARG A 121 -2.99 -20.59 18.89
N GLU A 122 -3.29 -19.67 18.82
CA GLU A 122 -4.16 -19.32 17.94
C GLU A 122 -3.65 -18.46 17.10
N GLY A 123 -2.81 -18.00 17.79
CA GLY A 123 -2.70 -17.32 16.94
C GLY A 123 -2.08 -16.84 16.29
N PHE A 124 -1.56 -16.50 16.90
CA PHE A 124 -1.41 -16.20 16.57
C PHE A 124 -1.44 -16.15 15.49
N ARG A 125 -1.42 -15.87 15.54
CA ARG A 125 -2.02 -15.79 14.96
C ARG A 125 -1.77 -15.36 13.95
N GLY A 126 -1.11 -14.99 15.08
CA GLY A 126 -1.45 -14.65 14.29
C GLY A 126 -1.04 -14.44 13.49
N ASN A 127 -0.53 -13.81 13.98
CA ASN A 127 -0.66 -13.83 13.48
C ASN A 127 -0.60 -13.90 12.78
N GLU A 128 -0.28 -13.57 13.18
CA GLU A 128 -0.67 -13.74 12.90
C GLU A 128 -0.59 -13.56 12.30
N ALA A 129 -0.12 -13.26 13.13
CA ALA A 129 -0.44 -13.15 12.81
C ALA A 129 0.06 -12.77 12.51
N LEU A 130 0.53 -12.13 13.25
CA LEU A 130 0.52 -11.98 13.26
C LEU A 130 0.80 -12.03 12.76
N TYR A 131 1.22 -11.67 13.50
CA TYR A 131 0.87 -12.01 13.35
C TYR A 131 0.50 -12.20 12.67
N GLY A 132 0.74 -12.33 13.91
CA GLY A 132 -0.14 -12.57 13.45
C GLY A 132 -0.29 -12.70 13.06
N ALA A 133 -0.11 -12.51 13.81
CA ALA A 133 -0.78 -12.83 13.64
C ALA A 133 -0.95 -12.78 13.23
#